data_f3caa80e3daa960605dee27142652cf5
#
_entry.id   f3caa80e3daa960605dee27142652cf5
#
_cell.length_a   1.000
_cell.length_b   1.000
_cell.length_c   1.000
_cell.angle_alpha   90.00
_cell.angle_beta   90.00
_cell.angle_gamma   90.00
#
_symmetry.space_group_name_H-M   'P 1'
#
loop_
_entity.id
_entity.type
_entity.pdbx_description
1 polymer ?
#
loop_
_entity_poly.entity_id
_entity_poly.type
_entity_poly.pdbx_seq_one_letter_code
_entity_poly.pdbx_strand_id
1 'polypeptide(L)'
;MRRTNKNSYLIVDGYNIINAWDNLKEISKVDLDGAREKLVHYIIEYAQYTGKKAIIVFDAYNVKNSKEKIEERKYITIVYTKEHQTADSYIEKYISSLSKYDDIEVATSDYAEQQIILGKGASRISARELKLYVDSAMGKIKEEQEKRQQKIQRNFLEERLDKDILSKLENIRRKR
;
A
#
# COMPACT_ATOMS: atom_id res chain seq x y z
N MET A 1 17.99 -8.15 27.23
CA MET A 1 17.80 -8.63 25.86
C MET A 1 17.21 -7.48 25.03
N ARG A 2 17.99 -6.87 24.13
CA ARG A 2 17.46 -5.87 23.18
C ARG A 2 16.58 -6.60 22.19
N ARG A 3 15.26 -6.34 22.19
CA ARG A 3 14.37 -6.74 21.11
C ARG A 3 14.87 -6.03 19.84
N THR A 4 15.50 -6.75 18.94
CA THR A 4 15.77 -6.26 17.59
C THR A 4 14.41 -6.05 16.95
N ASN A 5 14.05 -4.78 16.72
CA ASN A 5 12.83 -4.44 15.98
C ASN A 5 13.01 -4.98 14.56
N LYS A 6 12.43 -6.14 14.28
CA LYS A 6 12.40 -6.72 12.95
C LYS A 6 11.49 -5.84 12.09
N ASN A 7 12.03 -5.20 11.07
CA ASN A 7 11.21 -4.47 10.11
C ASN A 7 10.63 -5.44 9.08
N SER A 8 9.44 -5.13 8.57
CA SER A 8 8.83 -5.87 7.47
C SER A 8 8.73 -4.95 6.26
N TYR A 9 9.24 -5.41 5.12
CA TYR A 9 9.31 -4.69 3.87
C TYR A 9 8.49 -5.38 2.79
N LEU A 10 7.82 -4.58 1.97
CA LEU A 10 7.23 -5.00 0.71
C LEU A 10 7.91 -4.21 -0.42
N ILE A 11 8.62 -4.88 -1.29
CA ILE A 11 9.26 -4.29 -2.45
C ILE A 11 8.46 -4.71 -3.69
N VAL A 12 8.11 -3.77 -4.53
CA VAL A 12 7.21 -3.98 -5.68
C VAL A 12 7.90 -3.53 -6.96
N ASP A 13 8.03 -4.44 -7.93
CA ASP A 13 8.33 -4.05 -9.30
C ASP A 13 7.08 -3.42 -9.93
N GLY A 14 7.10 -2.09 -10.06
CA GLY A 14 5.92 -1.33 -10.43
C GLY A 14 5.35 -1.70 -11.79
N TYR A 15 6.18 -1.79 -12.83
CA TYR A 15 5.70 -2.11 -14.18
C TYR A 15 5.33 -3.57 -14.34
N ASN A 16 5.99 -4.47 -13.64
CA ASN A 16 5.62 -5.87 -13.64
C ASN A 16 4.18 -6.04 -13.08
N ILE A 17 3.89 -5.36 -11.96
CA ILE A 17 2.55 -5.39 -11.36
C ILE A 17 1.51 -4.68 -12.23
N ILE A 18 1.81 -3.51 -12.81
CA ILE A 18 0.90 -2.81 -13.72
C ILE A 18 0.52 -3.70 -14.90
N ASN A 19 1.49 -4.39 -15.49
CA ASN A 19 1.25 -5.27 -16.63
C ASN A 19 0.49 -6.55 -16.27
N ALA A 20 0.60 -7.01 -15.01
CA ALA A 20 -0.04 -8.23 -14.53
C ALA A 20 -1.48 -8.01 -14.03
N TRP A 21 -1.85 -6.81 -13.60
CA TRP A 21 -3.19 -6.52 -13.11
C TRP A 21 -4.05 -5.91 -14.22
N ASP A 22 -5.08 -6.61 -14.67
CA ASP A 22 -5.90 -6.23 -15.82
C ASP A 22 -6.41 -4.78 -15.74
N ASN A 23 -6.89 -4.35 -14.57
CA ASN A 23 -7.40 -3.00 -14.37
C ASN A 23 -6.32 -1.91 -14.50
N LEU A 24 -5.08 -2.17 -14.11
CA LEU A 24 -3.96 -1.25 -14.27
C LEU A 24 -3.42 -1.29 -15.69
N LYS A 25 -3.36 -2.48 -16.28
CA LYS A 25 -2.93 -2.68 -17.66
C LYS A 25 -3.82 -1.92 -18.65
N GLU A 26 -5.14 -1.96 -18.47
CA GLU A 26 -6.03 -1.20 -19.33
C GLU A 26 -5.85 0.32 -19.18
N ILE A 27 -5.65 0.82 -17.96
CA ILE A 27 -5.36 2.24 -17.73
C ILE A 27 -4.03 2.62 -18.39
N SER A 28 -2.99 1.81 -18.23
CA SER A 28 -1.65 2.12 -18.74
C SER A 28 -1.55 2.26 -20.26
N LYS A 29 -2.51 1.70 -21.01
CA LYS A 29 -2.59 1.86 -22.48
C LYS A 29 -2.91 3.30 -22.89
N VAL A 30 -3.61 4.05 -22.04
CA VAL A 30 -4.06 5.41 -22.32
C VAL A 30 -3.32 6.43 -21.45
N ASP A 31 -3.12 6.09 -20.19
CA ASP A 31 -2.51 6.96 -19.17
C ASP A 31 -1.61 6.13 -18.25
N LEU A 32 -0.32 6.13 -18.56
CA LEU A 32 0.67 5.40 -17.78
C LEU A 32 0.88 6.02 -16.39
N ASP A 33 0.81 7.35 -16.29
CA ASP A 33 0.98 8.05 -15.00
C ASP A 33 -0.22 7.79 -14.09
N GLY A 34 -1.44 7.76 -14.64
CA GLY A 34 -2.64 7.35 -13.91
C GLY A 34 -2.57 5.91 -13.43
N ALA A 35 -1.99 4.99 -14.22
CA ALA A 35 -1.78 3.61 -13.78
C ALA A 35 -0.77 3.51 -12.63
N ARG A 36 0.33 4.29 -12.68
CA ARG A 36 1.33 4.38 -11.60
C ARG A 36 0.69 4.89 -10.31
N GLU A 37 -0.01 6.03 -10.36
CA GLU A 37 -0.65 6.60 -9.18
C GLU A 37 -1.70 5.67 -8.58
N LYS A 38 -2.43 4.94 -9.40
CA LYS A 38 -3.41 3.96 -8.91
C LYS A 38 -2.74 2.77 -8.23
N LEU A 39 -1.63 2.26 -8.76
CA LEU A 39 -0.83 1.24 -8.09
C LEU A 39 -0.29 1.77 -6.75
N VAL A 40 0.28 2.97 -6.74
CA VAL A 40 0.79 3.63 -5.55
C VAL A 40 -0.30 3.73 -4.48
N HIS A 41 -1.52 4.14 -4.86
CA HIS A 41 -2.65 4.20 -3.92
C HIS A 41 -2.97 2.83 -3.31
N TYR A 42 -3.06 1.77 -4.11
CA TYR A 42 -3.32 0.41 -3.61
C TYR A 42 -2.25 -0.06 -2.62
N ILE A 43 -0.98 0.21 -2.92
CA ILE A 43 0.12 -0.22 -2.06
C ILE A 43 0.22 0.63 -0.78
N ILE A 44 -0.12 1.92 -0.82
CA ILE A 44 -0.21 2.77 0.39
C ILE A 44 -1.26 2.20 1.36
N GLU A 45 -2.46 1.92 0.87
CA GLU A 45 -3.54 1.37 1.71
C GLU A 45 -3.14 0.02 2.30
N TYR A 46 -2.55 -0.86 1.49
CA TYR A 46 -2.05 -2.14 1.94
C TYR A 46 -0.91 -2.01 2.98
N ALA A 47 0.06 -1.14 2.74
CA ALA A 47 1.18 -0.88 3.64
C ALA A 47 0.69 -0.31 4.98
N GLN A 48 -0.25 0.63 4.95
CA GLN A 48 -0.87 1.19 6.15
C GLN A 48 -1.62 0.12 6.95
N TYR A 49 -2.38 -0.74 6.27
CA TYR A 49 -3.15 -1.81 6.90
C TYR A 49 -2.25 -2.88 7.55
N THR A 50 -1.17 -3.27 6.86
CA THR A 50 -0.27 -4.34 7.32
C THR A 50 0.86 -3.85 8.22
N GLY A 51 1.13 -2.53 8.28
CA GLY A 51 2.27 -1.96 8.97
C GLY A 51 3.62 -2.19 8.30
N LYS A 52 3.64 -2.68 7.04
CA LYS A 52 4.86 -2.90 6.26
C LYS A 52 5.39 -1.58 5.70
N LYS A 53 6.72 -1.48 5.56
CA LYS A 53 7.38 -0.42 4.79
C LYS A 53 7.35 -0.82 3.32
N ALA A 54 6.64 -0.08 2.49
CA ALA A 54 6.54 -0.41 1.07
C ALA A 54 7.50 0.42 0.22
N ILE A 55 8.08 -0.20 -0.80
CA ILE A 55 8.91 0.44 -1.82
C ILE A 55 8.38 -0.01 -3.19
N ILE A 56 8.05 0.95 -4.05
CA ILE A 56 7.74 0.65 -5.45
C ILE A 56 8.89 1.16 -6.32
N VAL A 57 9.39 0.30 -7.18
CA VAL A 57 10.44 0.62 -8.12
C VAL A 57 9.86 0.67 -9.53
N PHE A 58 10.01 1.80 -10.20
CA PHE A 58 9.66 1.97 -11.60
C PHE A 58 10.94 2.08 -12.45
N ASP A 59 11.03 1.23 -13.46
CA ASP A 59 12.13 1.24 -14.39
C ASP A 59 12.06 2.46 -15.33
N ALA A 60 13.10 3.26 -15.33
CA ALA A 60 13.27 4.38 -16.28
C ALA A 60 14.36 4.10 -17.33
N TYR A 61 14.69 2.83 -17.59
CA TYR A 61 15.76 2.38 -18.47
C TYR A 61 15.81 3.07 -19.84
N ASN A 62 14.64 3.31 -20.42
CA ASN A 62 14.52 3.91 -21.76
C ASN A 62 14.39 5.46 -21.76
N VAL A 63 14.44 6.10 -20.61
CA VAL A 63 14.35 7.56 -20.52
C VAL A 63 15.77 8.15 -20.56
N LYS A 64 16.15 8.72 -21.70
CA LYS A 64 17.46 9.35 -21.88
C LYS A 64 17.71 10.44 -20.83
N ASN A 65 18.90 10.44 -20.26
CA ASN A 65 19.31 11.38 -19.21
C ASN A 65 18.46 11.33 -17.93
N SER A 66 17.70 10.27 -17.69
CA SER A 66 16.98 10.13 -16.44
C SER A 66 17.97 9.97 -15.27
N LYS A 67 17.78 10.79 -14.24
CA LYS A 67 18.46 10.63 -12.96
C LYS A 67 17.56 9.81 -12.03
N GLU A 68 18.17 9.10 -11.11
CA GLU A 68 17.43 8.44 -10.04
C GLU A 68 16.57 9.47 -9.31
N LYS A 69 15.27 9.19 -9.19
CA LYS A 69 14.33 10.04 -8.45
C LYS A 69 13.68 9.20 -7.37
N ILE A 70 13.75 9.67 -6.14
CA ILE A 70 13.13 9.03 -4.98
C ILE A 70 12.07 9.98 -4.43
N GLU A 71 10.85 9.49 -4.29
CA GLU A 71 9.74 10.19 -3.68
C GLU A 71 9.32 9.46 -2.40
N GLU A 72 9.44 10.13 -1.27
CA GLU A 72 8.96 9.60 0.01
C GLU A 72 7.54 10.08 0.27
N ARG A 73 6.61 9.15 0.48
CA ARG A 73 5.25 9.39 0.94
C ARG A 73 5.02 8.63 2.24
N LYS A 74 4.00 8.99 3.01
CA LYS A 74 3.79 8.58 4.41
C LYS A 74 4.03 7.09 4.74
N TYR A 75 3.78 6.15 3.85
CA TYR A 75 3.93 4.70 4.09
C TYR A 75 4.72 4.00 2.99
N ILE A 76 5.20 4.76 2.02
CA ILE A 76 5.79 4.20 0.81
C ILE A 76 6.93 5.09 0.30
N THR A 77 7.95 4.45 -0.23
CA THR A 77 9.00 5.09 -1.04
C THR A 77 8.81 4.68 -2.48
N ILE A 78 8.74 5.66 -3.38
CA ILE A 78 8.64 5.43 -4.83
C ILE A 78 10.00 5.76 -5.43
N VAL A 79 10.53 4.83 -6.20
CA VAL A 79 11.83 4.96 -6.85
C VAL A 79 11.66 4.88 -8.35
N TYR A 80 12.18 5.87 -9.06
CA TYR A 80 12.39 5.83 -10.51
C TYR A 80 13.87 5.60 -10.74
N THR A 81 14.23 4.53 -11.42
CA THR A 81 15.63 4.20 -11.67
C THR A 81 16.27 5.20 -12.62
N LYS A 82 17.59 5.28 -12.61
CA LYS A 82 18.33 6.08 -13.59
C LYS A 82 18.43 5.37 -14.92
N GLU A 83 18.85 6.11 -15.96
CA GLU A 83 19.17 5.54 -17.28
C GLU A 83 20.11 4.33 -17.14
N HIS A 84 19.82 3.27 -17.88
CA HIS A 84 20.55 1.97 -17.88
C HIS A 84 20.51 1.18 -16.55
N GLN A 85 19.67 1.55 -15.61
CA GLN A 85 19.44 0.76 -14.41
C GLN A 85 18.04 0.14 -14.43
N THR A 86 17.96 -1.18 -14.44
CA THR A 86 16.68 -1.90 -14.38
C THR A 86 16.10 -1.89 -12.95
N ALA A 87 14.78 -2.09 -12.84
CA ALA A 87 14.12 -2.27 -11.55
C ALA A 87 14.73 -3.43 -10.78
N ASP A 88 14.97 -4.58 -11.43
CA ASP A 88 15.58 -5.77 -10.86
C ASP A 88 16.94 -5.47 -10.21
N SER A 89 17.82 -4.79 -10.96
CA SER A 89 19.15 -4.41 -10.46
C SER A 89 19.06 -3.47 -9.25
N TYR A 90 18.08 -2.58 -9.22
CA TYR A 90 17.84 -1.71 -8.07
C TYR A 90 17.32 -2.52 -6.88
N ILE A 91 16.32 -3.36 -7.07
CA ILE A 91 15.71 -4.22 -6.05
C ILE A 91 16.77 -5.13 -5.42
N GLU A 92 17.60 -5.77 -6.24
CA GLU A 92 18.70 -6.62 -5.76
C GLU A 92 19.68 -5.86 -4.85
N LYS A 93 20.10 -4.68 -5.28
CA LYS A 93 20.99 -3.81 -4.49
C LYS A 93 20.32 -3.36 -3.19
N TYR A 94 19.03 -3.00 -3.25
CA TYR A 94 18.28 -2.54 -2.10
C TYR A 94 18.14 -3.65 -1.05
N ILE A 95 17.74 -4.87 -1.44
CA ILE A 95 17.66 -6.04 -0.56
C ILE A 95 19.02 -6.28 0.13
N SER A 96 20.11 -6.17 -0.62
CA SER A 96 21.46 -6.38 -0.08
C SER A 96 21.87 -5.33 0.96
N SER A 97 21.22 -4.17 0.99
CA SER A 97 21.45 -3.11 1.98
C SER A 97 20.63 -3.29 3.27
N LEU A 98 19.60 -4.12 3.23
CA LEU A 98 18.73 -4.39 4.39
C LEU A 98 19.37 -5.41 5.34
N SER A 99 18.87 -5.43 6.56
CA SER A 99 19.33 -6.40 7.56
C SER A 99 18.84 -7.80 7.20
N LYS A 100 19.70 -8.81 7.37
CA LYS A 100 19.34 -10.23 7.23
C LYS A 100 18.25 -10.70 8.22
N TYR A 101 17.96 -9.89 9.22
CA TYR A 101 16.90 -10.16 10.21
C TYR A 101 15.55 -9.52 9.84
N ASP A 102 15.54 -8.65 8.84
CA ASP A 102 14.31 -8.04 8.35
C ASP A 102 13.50 -9.06 7.55
N ASP A 103 12.19 -8.87 7.55
CA ASP A 103 11.26 -9.67 6.77
C ASP A 103 11.02 -8.94 5.45
N ILE A 104 11.48 -9.55 4.35
CA ILE A 104 11.51 -8.91 3.04
C ILE A 104 10.66 -9.73 2.08
N GLU A 105 9.60 -9.13 1.58
CA GLU A 105 8.77 -9.68 0.51
C GLU A 105 8.97 -8.88 -0.78
N VAL A 106 9.18 -9.56 -1.89
CA VAL A 106 9.33 -8.93 -3.22
C VAL A 106 8.22 -9.39 -4.13
N ALA A 107 7.44 -8.43 -4.61
CA ALA A 107 6.35 -8.67 -5.54
C ALA A 107 6.83 -8.51 -6.99
N THR A 108 7.05 -9.64 -7.63
CA THR A 108 7.41 -9.75 -9.05
C THR A 108 6.85 -11.01 -9.66
N SER A 109 6.61 -11.00 -10.97
CA SER A 109 6.23 -12.19 -11.75
C SER A 109 7.42 -12.74 -12.55
N ASP A 110 8.58 -12.09 -12.52
CA ASP A 110 9.74 -12.56 -13.25
C ASP A 110 10.38 -13.76 -12.54
N TYR A 111 10.56 -14.86 -13.30
CA TYR A 111 11.15 -16.10 -12.77
C TYR A 111 12.65 -15.95 -12.52
N ALA A 112 13.35 -15.16 -13.33
CA ALA A 112 14.79 -14.98 -13.19
C ALA A 112 15.13 -14.22 -11.89
N GLU A 113 14.34 -13.20 -11.53
CA GLU A 113 14.47 -12.48 -10.26
C GLU A 113 14.26 -13.37 -9.03
N GLN A 114 13.40 -14.39 -9.14
CA GLN A 114 13.10 -15.27 -8.00
C GLN A 114 14.33 -15.93 -7.40
N GLN A 115 15.24 -16.41 -8.25
CA GLN A 115 16.46 -17.12 -7.80
C GLN A 115 17.37 -16.17 -7.00
N ILE A 116 17.48 -14.92 -7.42
CA ILE A 116 18.31 -13.90 -6.78
C ILE A 116 17.69 -13.49 -5.43
N ILE A 117 16.38 -13.27 -5.40
CA ILE A 117 15.62 -12.87 -4.21
C ILE A 117 15.73 -13.93 -3.11
N LEU A 118 15.50 -15.20 -3.47
CA LEU A 118 15.59 -16.33 -2.55
C LEU A 118 17.02 -16.53 -2.02
N GLY A 119 18.03 -16.36 -2.86
CA GLY A 119 19.44 -16.45 -2.46
C GLY A 119 19.86 -15.40 -1.44
N LYS A 120 19.12 -14.29 -1.33
CA LYS A 120 19.35 -13.20 -0.37
C LYS A 120 18.47 -13.26 0.88
N GLY A 121 17.68 -14.32 1.03
CA GLY A 121 16.82 -14.52 2.21
C GLY A 121 15.53 -13.71 2.19
N ALA A 122 15.15 -13.12 1.06
CA ALA A 122 13.85 -12.50 0.86
C ALA A 122 12.84 -13.53 0.33
N SER A 123 11.56 -13.33 0.62
CA SER A 123 10.46 -14.12 0.08
C SER A 123 9.88 -13.45 -1.17
N ARG A 124 9.36 -14.27 -2.08
CA ARG A 124 8.69 -13.78 -3.27
C ARG A 124 7.18 -13.86 -3.12
N ILE A 125 6.50 -12.83 -3.65
CA ILE A 125 5.06 -12.84 -3.86
C ILE A 125 4.80 -12.65 -5.35
N SER A 126 3.95 -13.49 -5.96
CA SER A 126 3.52 -13.28 -7.33
C SER A 126 2.57 -12.06 -7.42
N ALA A 127 2.48 -11.45 -8.61
CA ALA A 127 1.52 -10.37 -8.85
C ALA A 127 0.07 -10.75 -8.52
N ARG A 128 -0.30 -12.02 -8.77
CA ARG A 128 -1.63 -12.55 -8.43
C ARG A 128 -1.85 -12.64 -6.92
N GLU A 129 -0.88 -13.15 -6.17
CA GLU A 129 -0.96 -13.23 -4.70
C GLU A 129 -1.03 -11.84 -4.09
N LEU A 130 -0.18 -10.91 -4.55
CA LEU A 130 -0.23 -9.53 -4.11
C LEU A 130 -1.62 -8.91 -4.36
N LYS A 131 -2.22 -9.16 -5.52
CA LYS A 131 -3.58 -8.69 -5.84
C LYS A 131 -4.61 -9.20 -4.83
N LEU A 132 -4.57 -10.48 -4.50
CA LEU A 132 -5.48 -11.08 -3.52
C LEU A 132 -5.30 -10.46 -2.11
N TYR A 133 -4.06 -10.21 -1.70
CA TYR A 133 -3.77 -9.58 -0.41
C TYR A 133 -4.25 -8.14 -0.36
N VAL A 134 -4.00 -7.37 -1.42
CA VAL A 134 -4.46 -5.99 -1.54
C VAL A 134 -5.99 -5.92 -1.53
N ASP A 135 -6.66 -6.72 -2.34
CA ASP A 135 -8.13 -6.74 -2.42
C ASP A 135 -8.75 -7.13 -1.07
N SER A 136 -8.17 -8.11 -0.38
CA SER A 136 -8.61 -8.51 0.96
C SER A 136 -8.44 -7.38 1.98
N ALA A 137 -7.30 -6.69 1.96
CA ALA A 137 -7.04 -5.54 2.84
C ALA A 137 -8.02 -4.39 2.57
N MET A 138 -8.24 -4.04 1.29
CA MET A 138 -9.19 -3.01 0.89
C MET A 138 -10.62 -3.32 1.34
N GLY A 139 -11.05 -4.59 1.23
CA GLY A 139 -12.33 -5.04 1.75
C GLY A 139 -12.49 -4.81 3.25
N LYS A 140 -11.49 -5.19 4.04
CA LYS A 140 -11.49 -5.00 5.49
C LYS A 140 -11.46 -3.53 5.90
N ILE A 141 -10.65 -2.71 5.23
CA ILE A 141 -10.60 -1.25 5.45
C ILE A 141 -11.99 -0.64 5.22
N LYS A 142 -12.65 -1.02 4.14
CA LYS A 142 -14.01 -0.54 3.82
C LYS A 142 -15.02 -0.94 4.90
N GLU A 143 -15.02 -2.20 5.32
CA GLU A 143 -15.90 -2.68 6.41
C GLU A 143 -15.67 -1.92 7.73
N GLU A 144 -14.42 -1.66 8.08
CA GLU A 144 -14.08 -0.90 9.30
C GLU A 144 -14.55 0.55 9.20
N GLN A 145 -14.41 1.19 8.04
CA GLN A 145 -14.89 2.55 7.80
C GLN A 145 -16.41 2.61 7.89
N GLU A 146 -17.14 1.67 7.29
CA GLU A 146 -18.60 1.58 7.36
C GLU A 146 -19.09 1.40 8.81
N LYS A 147 -18.49 0.48 9.57
CA LYS A 147 -18.78 0.27 10.99
C LYS A 147 -18.53 1.54 11.83
N ARG A 148 -17.43 2.26 11.54
CA ARG A 148 -17.09 3.52 12.21
C ARG A 148 -18.11 4.60 11.89
N GLN A 149 -18.53 4.74 10.64
CA GLN A 149 -19.56 5.71 10.25
C GLN A 149 -20.92 5.40 10.88
N GLN A 150 -21.34 4.13 10.88
CA GLN A 150 -22.59 3.72 11.57
C GLN A 150 -22.56 4.03 13.06
N LYS A 151 -21.41 3.79 13.73
CA LYS A 151 -21.25 4.12 15.16
C LYS A 151 -21.35 5.62 15.42
N ILE A 152 -20.73 6.44 14.56
CA ILE A 152 -20.80 7.91 14.66
C ILE A 152 -22.25 8.39 14.47
N GLN A 153 -22.95 7.88 13.44
CA GLN A 153 -24.36 8.23 13.21
C GLN A 153 -25.26 7.81 14.36
N ARG A 154 -25.06 6.62 14.92
CA ARG A 154 -25.83 6.15 16.08
C ARG A 154 -25.60 7.04 17.30
N ASN A 155 -24.37 7.36 17.64
CA ASN A 155 -24.04 8.25 18.76
C ASN A 155 -24.66 9.63 18.57
N PHE A 156 -24.60 10.17 17.34
CA PHE A 156 -25.21 11.46 17.00
C PHE A 156 -26.75 11.47 17.16
N LEU A 157 -27.40 10.36 16.76
CA LEU A 157 -28.84 10.18 16.94
C LEU A 157 -29.21 10.02 18.43
N GLU A 158 -28.44 9.26 19.18
CA GLU A 158 -28.63 9.07 20.62
C GLU A 158 -28.51 10.42 21.36
N GLU A 159 -27.46 11.22 21.08
CA GLU A 159 -27.33 12.58 21.66
C GLU A 159 -28.48 13.51 21.32
N ARG A 160 -29.03 13.38 20.11
CA ARG A 160 -30.15 14.20 19.65
C ARG A 160 -31.47 13.77 20.26
N LEU A 161 -31.68 12.46 20.39
CA LEU A 161 -32.85 11.89 21.07
C LEU A 161 -32.85 12.26 22.56
N ASP A 162 -31.70 12.17 23.22
CA ASP A 162 -31.57 12.59 24.63
C ASP A 162 -31.87 14.08 24.83
N LYS A 163 -31.38 14.95 23.94
CA LYS A 163 -31.67 16.39 23.94
C LYS A 163 -33.14 16.69 23.66
N ASP A 164 -33.75 16.02 22.70
CA ASP A 164 -35.17 16.18 22.38
C ASP A 164 -36.09 15.65 23.51
N ILE A 165 -35.71 14.55 24.15
CA ILE A 165 -36.42 14.02 25.32
C ILE A 165 -36.28 14.96 26.52
N LEU A 166 -35.06 15.47 26.77
CA LEU A 166 -34.82 16.44 27.84
C LEU A 166 -35.60 17.74 27.58
N SER A 167 -35.64 18.25 26.37
CA SER A 167 -36.43 19.45 26.05
C SER A 167 -37.92 19.27 26.19
N LYS A 168 -38.46 18.09 25.87
CA LYS A 168 -39.86 17.74 26.09
C LYS A 168 -40.20 17.60 27.58
N LEU A 169 -39.32 17.00 28.34
CA LEU A 169 -39.48 16.88 29.79
C LEU A 169 -39.42 18.26 30.48
N GLU A 170 -38.52 19.14 30.07
CA GLU A 170 -38.47 20.53 30.58
C GLU A 170 -39.74 21.31 30.22
N ASN A 171 -40.27 21.17 29.02
CA ASN A 171 -41.51 21.81 28.61
C ASN A 171 -42.74 21.31 29.39
N ILE A 172 -42.78 20.04 29.75
CA ILE A 172 -43.84 19.47 30.60
C ILE A 172 -43.72 20.04 32.04
N ARG A 173 -42.50 20.18 32.56
CA ARG A 173 -42.24 20.70 33.89
C ARG A 173 -42.63 22.18 34.02
N ARG A 174 -42.48 23.00 32.94
CA ARG A 174 -42.85 24.43 32.93
C ARG A 174 -44.32 24.69 32.74
N LYS A 175 -45.14 23.69 32.43
CA LYS A 175 -46.59 23.78 32.27
C LYS A 175 -47.37 23.40 33.54
N ARG A 176 -46.67 23.17 34.66
CA ARG A 176 -47.22 23.05 36.02
C ARG A 176 -46.85 24.26 36.81
#